data_d849f56400364966c129695fd7b46c03
#
_entry.id   d849f56400364966c129695fd7b46c03
#
_cell.length_a   1.000
_cell.length_b   1.000
_cell.length_c   1.000
_cell.angle_alpha   90.00
_cell.angle_beta   90.00
_cell.angle_gamma   90.00
#
_symmetry.space_group_name_H-M   'P 1'
#
loop_
_entity.id
_entity.type
_entity.pdbx_description
1 polymer ?
#
loop_
_entity_poly.entity_id
_entity_poly.type
_entity_poly.pdbx_seq_one_letter_code
_entity_poly.pdbx_strand_id
1 'polypeptide(L)'
;MLYIAPVPNTNNNYPIAILIKEAALIESEIMAHYVRPLEKLGMKKEDFIFVALPYNEVNKVPVSMIKESLKDILPNLAACNTKTLLVADGHYFKTLTKMRTAEPHHGYIKPCAIPSYEYLDVILSVNYQGLFYNPAIQEKLDMSLTTLNNFSAGNHIDLGVNVIHSEHYPDTLVAIKSALTLLHNHPEITCDIEGYGLDLATAGVATISFAWDKHNGIAFLVDMGPTPGKVRKLLQDFFTAYTGKITY
;
A
#
# COMPACT_ATOMS: atom_id res chain seq x y z
N MET A 1 2.61 -29.99 4.43
CA MET A 1 2.33 -28.74 3.66
C MET A 1 1.67 -29.11 2.32
N LEU A 2 0.49 -28.55 2.00
CA LEU A 2 -0.16 -28.69 0.70
C LEU A 2 0.33 -27.57 -0.23
N TYR A 3 0.74 -27.89 -1.46
CA TYR A 3 1.27 -26.91 -2.41
C TYR A 3 0.99 -27.30 -3.87
N ILE A 4 1.06 -26.29 -4.75
CA ILE A 4 1.05 -26.46 -6.21
C ILE A 4 2.25 -25.68 -6.77
N ALA A 5 3.07 -26.34 -7.60
CA ALA A 5 4.06 -25.69 -8.43
C ALA A 5 3.54 -25.70 -9.88
N PRO A 6 3.32 -24.51 -10.52
CA PRO A 6 2.83 -24.43 -11.89
C PRO A 6 3.70 -25.21 -12.88
N VAL A 7 5.00 -25.20 -12.63
CA VAL A 7 6.00 -26.05 -13.32
C VAL A 7 6.89 -26.69 -12.26
N PRO A 8 6.92 -28.03 -12.20
CA PRO A 8 7.85 -28.71 -11.30
C PRO A 8 9.29 -28.36 -11.65
N ASN A 9 10.03 -27.90 -10.65
CA ASN A 9 11.45 -27.59 -10.79
C ASN A 9 12.30 -28.75 -10.26
N THR A 10 13.14 -29.34 -11.09
CA THR A 10 13.97 -30.49 -10.75
C THR A 10 14.93 -30.22 -9.59
N ASN A 11 15.34 -28.98 -9.41
CA ASN A 11 16.25 -28.55 -8.34
C ASN A 11 15.48 -28.10 -7.10
N ASN A 12 14.15 -28.19 -7.09
CA ASN A 12 13.26 -27.74 -6.02
C ASN A 12 13.52 -26.28 -5.58
N ASN A 13 13.87 -25.42 -6.57
CA ASN A 13 14.26 -24.03 -6.34
C ASN A 13 13.13 -23.10 -6.76
N TYR A 14 12.41 -22.53 -5.78
CA TYR A 14 11.29 -21.62 -5.99
C TYR A 14 11.54 -20.32 -5.21
N PRO A 15 12.18 -19.33 -5.84
CA PRO A 15 12.53 -18.08 -5.16
C PRO A 15 11.33 -17.29 -4.65
N ILE A 16 10.14 -17.57 -5.19
CA ILE A 16 8.90 -16.88 -4.85
C ILE A 16 7.84 -17.87 -4.38
N ALA A 17 7.33 -17.69 -3.17
CA ALA A 17 6.18 -18.43 -2.66
C ALA A 17 4.95 -17.54 -2.58
N ILE A 18 3.84 -18.01 -3.13
CA ILE A 18 2.53 -17.36 -3.05
C ILE A 18 1.70 -18.13 -2.01
N LEU A 19 1.46 -17.47 -0.87
CA LEU A 19 0.72 -18.04 0.23
C LEU A 19 -0.75 -17.68 0.10
N ILE A 20 -1.61 -18.68 -0.07
CA ILE A 20 -3.03 -18.49 -0.33
C ILE A 20 -3.86 -19.44 0.53
N LYS A 21 -5.05 -19.02 0.94
CA LYS A 21 -5.98 -19.86 1.69
C LYS A 21 -6.20 -21.20 0.98
N GLU A 22 -6.21 -22.30 1.74
CA GLU A 22 -6.33 -23.67 1.21
C GLU A 22 -7.53 -23.84 0.27
N ALA A 23 -8.71 -23.32 0.64
CA ALA A 23 -9.91 -23.36 -0.21
C ALA A 23 -9.78 -22.58 -1.53
N ALA A 24 -8.78 -21.72 -1.67
CA ALA A 24 -8.47 -20.97 -2.88
C ALA A 24 -7.30 -21.58 -3.67
N LEU A 25 -6.70 -22.66 -3.20
CA LEU A 25 -5.62 -23.35 -3.89
C LEU A 25 -6.17 -24.23 -5.01
N ILE A 26 -6.75 -23.62 -6.04
CA ILE A 26 -7.34 -24.25 -7.23
C ILE A 26 -6.46 -23.90 -8.42
N GLU A 27 -5.86 -24.90 -9.08
CA GLU A 27 -4.86 -24.71 -10.12
C GLU A 27 -5.31 -23.77 -11.24
N SER A 28 -6.51 -23.98 -11.79
CA SER A 28 -7.05 -23.13 -12.87
C SER A 28 -7.16 -21.66 -12.47
N GLU A 29 -7.57 -21.40 -11.21
CA GLU A 29 -7.78 -20.06 -10.68
C GLU A 29 -6.45 -19.37 -10.33
N ILE A 30 -5.51 -20.09 -9.72
CA ILE A 30 -4.18 -19.54 -9.46
C ILE A 30 -3.43 -19.23 -10.77
N MET A 31 -3.60 -20.04 -11.78
CA MET A 31 -3.07 -19.77 -13.12
C MET A 31 -3.69 -18.51 -13.71
N ALA A 32 -5.01 -18.32 -13.59
CA ALA A 32 -5.70 -17.17 -14.17
C ALA A 32 -5.39 -15.85 -13.45
N HIS A 33 -5.37 -15.86 -12.12
CA HIS A 33 -5.32 -14.63 -11.31
C HIS A 33 -3.90 -14.21 -10.88
N TYR A 34 -2.95 -15.14 -10.85
CA TYR A 34 -1.57 -14.83 -10.43
C TYR A 34 -0.54 -15.16 -11.50
N VAL A 35 -0.49 -16.39 -12.00
CA VAL A 35 0.61 -16.83 -12.87
C VAL A 35 0.59 -16.11 -14.21
N ARG A 36 -0.54 -16.13 -14.95
CA ARG A 36 -0.64 -15.46 -16.25
C ARG A 36 -0.41 -13.94 -16.19
N PRO A 37 -0.94 -13.20 -15.19
CA PRO A 37 -0.59 -11.79 -15.02
C PRO A 37 0.92 -11.59 -14.77
N LEU A 38 1.57 -12.40 -13.93
CA LEU A 38 3.00 -12.32 -13.68
C LEU A 38 3.85 -12.71 -14.91
N GLU A 39 3.43 -13.71 -15.69
CA GLU A 39 4.07 -14.04 -16.98
C GLU A 39 3.97 -12.86 -17.97
N LYS A 40 2.83 -12.15 -18.03
CA LYS A 40 2.70 -10.93 -18.85
C LYS A 40 3.62 -9.79 -18.40
N LEU A 41 3.99 -9.74 -17.13
CA LEU A 41 4.98 -8.81 -16.58
C LEU A 41 6.42 -9.28 -16.82
N GLY A 42 6.63 -10.48 -17.39
CA GLY A 42 7.95 -11.01 -17.72
C GLY A 42 8.54 -11.99 -16.71
N MET A 43 7.79 -12.37 -15.67
CA MET A 43 8.24 -13.35 -14.67
C MET A 43 8.08 -14.78 -15.18
N LYS A 44 8.90 -15.69 -14.70
CA LYS A 44 8.91 -17.10 -15.12
C LYS A 44 8.04 -17.93 -14.17
N LYS A 45 7.14 -18.73 -14.72
CA LYS A 45 6.26 -19.61 -13.93
C LYS A 45 7.01 -20.70 -13.14
N GLU A 46 8.23 -21.03 -13.56
CA GLU A 46 9.14 -21.97 -12.87
C GLU A 46 9.66 -21.41 -11.53
N ASP A 47 9.54 -20.09 -11.31
CA ASP A 47 10.01 -19.42 -10.09
C ASP A 47 8.98 -19.47 -8.97
N PHE A 48 7.76 -19.94 -9.23
CA PHE A 48 6.65 -19.87 -8.29
C PHE A 48 6.32 -21.21 -7.63
N ILE A 49 6.04 -21.15 -6.33
CA ILE A 49 5.33 -22.19 -5.59
C ILE A 49 4.13 -21.59 -4.86
N PHE A 50 2.99 -22.23 -4.95
CA PHE A 50 1.77 -21.84 -4.24
C PHE A 50 1.60 -22.75 -3.03
N VAL A 51 1.41 -22.16 -1.85
CA VAL A 51 1.32 -22.89 -0.59
C VAL A 51 -0.02 -22.59 0.08
N ALA A 52 -0.70 -23.65 0.50
CA ALA A 52 -1.95 -23.57 1.22
C ALA A 52 -1.76 -22.98 2.62
N LEU A 53 -2.57 -22.00 2.95
CA LEU A 53 -2.72 -21.46 4.29
C LEU A 53 -3.95 -22.13 4.95
N PRO A 54 -3.77 -22.94 5.99
CA PRO A 54 -4.87 -23.65 6.63
C PRO A 54 -5.78 -22.71 7.43
N TYR A 55 -7.06 -23.03 7.41
CA TYR A 55 -8.13 -22.41 8.17
C TYR A 55 -8.93 -23.50 8.89
N ASN A 56 -9.57 -23.18 10.00
CA ASN A 56 -10.46 -24.13 10.67
C ASN A 56 -11.79 -24.30 9.91
N GLU A 57 -12.58 -25.29 10.31
CA GLU A 57 -13.87 -25.65 9.67
C GLU A 57 -14.88 -24.49 9.64
N VAL A 58 -14.83 -23.56 10.61
CA VAL A 58 -15.68 -22.37 10.65
C VAL A 58 -15.06 -21.16 9.93
N ASN A 59 -14.08 -21.42 9.08
CA ASN A 59 -13.42 -20.41 8.25
C ASN A 59 -12.74 -19.28 9.06
N LYS A 60 -12.21 -19.61 10.24
CA LYS A 60 -11.44 -18.70 11.10
C LYS A 60 -10.00 -19.18 11.20
N VAL A 61 -9.09 -18.27 11.49
CA VAL A 61 -7.68 -18.58 11.70
C VAL A 61 -7.16 -17.90 12.98
N PRO A 62 -7.22 -18.59 14.13
CA PRO A 62 -6.62 -18.07 15.36
C PRO A 62 -5.10 -17.86 15.18
N VAL A 63 -4.54 -16.88 15.88
CA VAL A 63 -3.09 -16.58 15.82
C VAL A 63 -2.22 -17.78 16.21
N SER A 64 -2.69 -18.61 17.16
CA SER A 64 -2.01 -19.86 17.53
C SER A 64 -1.90 -20.83 16.35
N MET A 65 -2.97 -20.99 15.60
CA MET A 65 -3.01 -21.84 14.40
C MET A 65 -2.09 -21.30 13.30
N ILE A 66 -2.08 -19.98 13.09
CA ILE A 66 -1.13 -19.35 12.14
C ILE A 66 0.30 -19.66 12.53
N LYS A 67 0.65 -19.44 13.79
CA LYS A 67 2.01 -19.70 14.30
C LYS A 67 2.42 -21.16 14.14
N GLU A 68 1.51 -22.08 14.40
CA GLU A 68 1.79 -23.53 14.23
C GLU A 68 2.00 -23.87 12.75
N SER A 69 1.11 -23.38 11.87
CA SER A 69 1.24 -23.60 10.43
C SER A 69 2.56 -23.03 9.88
N LEU A 70 2.97 -21.83 10.34
CA LEU A 70 4.22 -21.21 9.89
C LEU A 70 5.46 -21.98 10.34
N LYS A 71 5.43 -22.72 11.46
CA LYS A 71 6.53 -23.61 11.87
C LYS A 71 6.78 -24.75 10.86
N ASP A 72 5.74 -25.18 10.16
CA ASP A 72 5.85 -26.20 9.11
C ASP A 72 6.16 -25.57 7.75
N ILE A 73 5.51 -24.45 7.42
CA ILE A 73 5.64 -23.80 6.11
C ILE A 73 7.03 -23.20 5.90
N LEU A 74 7.55 -22.40 6.83
CA LEU A 74 8.77 -21.64 6.64
C LEU A 74 10.03 -22.49 6.42
N PRO A 75 10.26 -23.60 7.19
CA PRO A 75 11.39 -24.50 6.91
C PRO A 75 11.32 -25.13 5.52
N ASN A 76 10.14 -25.52 5.07
CA ASN A 76 9.95 -26.09 3.74
C ASN A 76 10.24 -25.07 2.63
N LEU A 77 9.83 -23.80 2.80
CA LEU A 77 10.14 -22.73 1.88
C LEU A 77 11.63 -22.39 1.87
N ALA A 78 12.28 -22.41 3.03
CA ALA A 78 13.73 -22.25 3.12
C ALA A 78 14.49 -23.36 2.35
N ALA A 79 14.02 -24.60 2.44
CA ALA A 79 14.57 -25.72 1.66
C ALA A 79 14.35 -25.56 0.14
N CYS A 80 13.37 -24.76 -0.28
CA CYS A 80 13.10 -24.39 -1.66
C CYS A 80 13.84 -23.12 -2.11
N ASN A 81 14.78 -22.59 -1.32
CA ASN A 81 15.51 -21.34 -1.57
C ASN A 81 14.60 -20.12 -1.76
N THR A 82 13.40 -20.11 -1.18
CA THR A 82 12.46 -18.99 -1.27
C THR A 82 13.07 -17.75 -0.62
N LYS A 83 12.89 -16.61 -1.28
CA LYS A 83 13.33 -15.27 -0.83
C LYS A 83 12.18 -14.32 -0.65
N THR A 84 11.12 -14.47 -1.43
CA THR A 84 9.98 -13.55 -1.42
C THR A 84 8.68 -14.29 -1.19
N LEU A 85 7.86 -13.77 -0.28
CA LEU A 85 6.52 -14.26 0.03
C LEU A 85 5.47 -13.26 -0.48
N LEU A 86 4.64 -13.67 -1.43
CA LEU A 86 3.41 -12.95 -1.77
C LEU A 86 2.26 -13.55 -0.95
N VAL A 87 1.74 -12.81 0.01
CA VAL A 87 0.80 -13.33 1.01
C VAL A 87 -0.61 -12.83 0.71
N ALA A 88 -1.45 -13.69 0.14
CA ALA A 88 -2.85 -13.39 -0.19
C ALA A 88 -3.79 -13.58 1.02
N ASP A 89 -3.33 -13.17 2.20
CA ASP A 89 -4.05 -13.25 3.47
C ASP A 89 -3.54 -12.25 4.50
N GLY A 90 -4.43 -11.37 4.97
CA GLY A 90 -4.06 -10.31 5.91
C GLY A 90 -3.71 -10.81 7.33
N HIS A 91 -4.24 -11.97 7.79
CA HIS A 91 -3.93 -12.51 9.11
C HIS A 91 -2.52 -13.13 9.14
N TYR A 92 -2.19 -13.89 8.10
CA TYR A 92 -0.84 -14.43 7.93
C TYR A 92 0.19 -13.34 7.70
N PHE A 93 -0.13 -12.33 6.87
CA PHE A 93 0.73 -11.17 6.66
C PHE A 93 1.08 -10.47 7.98
N LYS A 94 0.06 -10.15 8.81
CA LYS A 94 0.28 -9.52 10.12
C LYS A 94 1.17 -10.35 11.04
N THR A 95 1.02 -11.68 11.01
CA THR A 95 1.83 -12.57 11.86
C THR A 95 3.27 -12.65 11.36
N LEU A 96 3.48 -12.74 10.04
CA LEU A 96 4.80 -12.78 9.43
C LEU A 96 5.59 -11.48 9.66
N THR A 97 4.91 -10.32 9.60
CA THR A 97 5.56 -9.00 9.65
C THR A 97 5.46 -8.30 11.00
N LYS A 98 4.67 -8.83 11.95
CA LYS A 98 4.29 -8.20 13.22
C LYS A 98 3.59 -6.85 13.05
N MET A 99 3.03 -6.56 11.87
CA MET A 99 2.24 -5.35 11.65
C MET A 99 0.89 -5.44 12.37
N ARG A 100 0.42 -4.32 12.92
CA ARG A 100 -0.88 -4.24 13.63
C ARG A 100 -2.06 -4.40 12.67
N THR A 101 -1.95 -3.81 11.48
CA THR A 101 -2.97 -3.83 10.41
C THR A 101 -2.32 -4.33 9.13
N ALA A 102 -3.10 -4.89 8.20
CA ALA A 102 -2.60 -5.34 6.90
C ALA A 102 -2.87 -4.29 5.80
N GLU A 103 -4.06 -3.73 5.81
CA GLU A 103 -4.61 -2.89 4.73
C GLU A 103 -3.68 -1.76 4.23
N PRO A 104 -3.02 -0.95 5.10
CA PRO A 104 -2.14 0.13 4.63
C PRO A 104 -0.84 -0.35 3.97
N HIS A 105 -0.59 -1.67 3.93
CA HIS A 105 0.68 -2.21 3.44
C HIS A 105 0.61 -2.81 2.02
N HIS A 106 -0.50 -2.60 1.30
CA HIS A 106 -0.54 -2.92 -0.12
C HIS A 106 0.48 -2.07 -0.90
N GLY A 107 1.25 -2.70 -1.79
CA GLY A 107 2.30 -2.03 -2.55
C GLY A 107 3.63 -1.84 -1.82
N TYR A 108 3.75 -2.27 -0.55
CA TYR A 108 4.98 -2.19 0.24
C TYR A 108 5.60 -3.56 0.45
N ILE A 109 6.92 -3.58 0.58
CA ILE A 109 7.69 -4.75 0.97
C ILE A 109 8.04 -4.63 2.44
N LYS A 110 7.83 -5.70 3.20
CA LYS A 110 8.15 -5.75 4.63
C LYS A 110 9.05 -6.94 4.91
N PRO A 111 10.08 -6.80 5.75
CA PRO A 111 10.87 -7.95 6.17
C PRO A 111 10.01 -8.90 7.01
N CYS A 112 10.26 -10.19 6.90
CA CYS A 112 9.69 -11.16 7.81
C CYS A 112 10.23 -10.92 9.23
N ALA A 113 9.34 -10.88 10.22
CA ALA A 113 9.70 -10.65 11.62
C ALA A 113 9.76 -11.94 12.44
N ILE A 114 9.72 -13.11 11.79
CA ILE A 114 9.87 -14.43 12.43
C ILE A 114 11.38 -14.73 12.55
N PRO A 115 11.88 -15.04 13.77
CA PRO A 115 13.28 -15.38 13.99
C PRO A 115 13.79 -16.47 13.05
N SER A 116 14.99 -16.30 12.52
CA SER A 116 15.66 -17.13 11.52
C SER A 116 15.11 -17.02 10.07
N TYR A 117 14.09 -16.20 9.84
CA TYR A 117 13.47 -15.99 8.53
C TYR A 117 13.42 -14.52 8.14
N GLU A 118 14.20 -13.65 8.82
CA GLU A 118 14.24 -12.19 8.58
C GLU A 118 14.78 -11.84 7.18
N TYR A 119 15.39 -12.80 6.50
CA TYR A 119 15.85 -12.67 5.12
C TYR A 119 14.72 -12.76 4.08
N LEU A 120 13.52 -13.16 4.50
CA LEU A 120 12.35 -13.23 3.61
C LEU A 120 11.70 -11.87 3.49
N ASP A 121 11.47 -11.45 2.26
CA ASP A 121 10.66 -10.29 1.93
C ASP A 121 9.19 -10.67 1.80
N VAL A 122 8.31 -9.91 2.42
CA VAL A 122 6.87 -10.19 2.50
C VAL A 122 6.08 -9.08 1.83
N ILE A 123 5.29 -9.44 0.82
CA ILE A 123 4.40 -8.55 0.07
C ILE A 123 2.96 -8.96 0.36
N LEU A 124 2.12 -8.00 0.75
CA LEU A 124 0.69 -8.24 0.93
C LEU A 124 0.00 -8.29 -0.43
N SER A 125 -0.81 -9.32 -0.63
CA SER A 125 -1.73 -9.46 -1.76
C SER A 125 -3.15 -9.70 -1.27
N VAL A 126 -4.08 -9.84 -2.20
CA VAL A 126 -5.47 -10.22 -1.93
C VAL A 126 -5.76 -11.61 -2.47
N ASN A 127 -6.67 -12.34 -1.82
CA ASN A 127 -7.19 -13.59 -2.34
C ASN A 127 -8.15 -13.31 -3.49
N TYR A 128 -7.93 -13.92 -4.65
CA TYR A 128 -8.77 -13.75 -5.85
C TYR A 128 -10.26 -14.03 -5.57
N GLN A 129 -10.58 -14.93 -4.64
CA GLN A 129 -11.97 -15.19 -4.26
C GLN A 129 -12.70 -13.94 -3.77
N GLY A 130 -11.99 -12.96 -3.23
CA GLY A 130 -12.56 -11.67 -2.83
C GLY A 130 -13.11 -10.87 -4.02
N LEU A 131 -12.59 -11.07 -5.23
CA LEU A 131 -13.05 -10.39 -6.45
C LEU A 131 -14.50 -10.69 -6.79
N PHE A 132 -14.99 -11.89 -6.43
CA PHE A 132 -16.39 -12.28 -6.65
C PHE A 132 -17.37 -11.43 -5.83
N TYR A 133 -16.93 -10.91 -4.69
CA TYR A 133 -17.74 -10.12 -3.78
C TYR A 133 -17.49 -8.61 -3.92
N ASN A 134 -16.25 -8.25 -4.25
CA ASN A 134 -15.82 -6.86 -4.40
C ASN A 134 -14.81 -6.73 -5.56
N PRO A 135 -15.27 -6.46 -6.79
CA PRO A 135 -14.39 -6.27 -7.95
C PRO A 135 -13.36 -5.14 -7.80
N ALA A 136 -13.62 -4.13 -6.94
CA ALA A 136 -12.70 -3.02 -6.72
C ALA A 136 -11.35 -3.44 -6.10
N ILE A 137 -11.26 -4.62 -5.48
CA ILE A 137 -9.98 -5.13 -4.96
C ILE A 137 -9.04 -5.62 -6.06
N GLN A 138 -9.47 -5.64 -7.34
CA GLN A 138 -8.59 -5.96 -8.48
C GLN A 138 -7.37 -5.03 -8.51
N GLU A 139 -7.56 -3.74 -8.23
CA GLU A 139 -6.45 -2.78 -8.17
C GLU A 139 -5.39 -3.18 -7.14
N LYS A 140 -5.80 -3.72 -5.99
CA LYS A 140 -4.87 -4.20 -4.96
C LYS A 140 -4.14 -5.47 -5.40
N LEU A 141 -4.82 -6.36 -6.12
CA LEU A 141 -4.18 -7.53 -6.71
C LEU A 141 -3.12 -7.09 -7.72
N ASP A 142 -3.49 -6.25 -8.68
CA ASP A 142 -2.58 -5.74 -9.72
C ASP A 142 -1.39 -4.99 -9.11
N MET A 143 -1.63 -4.16 -8.08
CA MET A 143 -0.58 -3.47 -7.34
C MET A 143 0.40 -4.47 -6.71
N SER A 144 -0.09 -5.53 -6.06
CA SER A 144 0.76 -6.52 -5.40
C SER A 144 1.60 -7.32 -6.40
N LEU A 145 1.03 -7.68 -7.56
CA LEU A 145 1.76 -8.38 -8.62
C LEU A 145 2.80 -7.48 -9.29
N THR A 146 2.48 -6.21 -9.50
CA THR A 146 3.43 -5.20 -10.02
C THR A 146 4.57 -4.95 -9.03
N THR A 147 4.25 -4.86 -7.73
CA THR A 147 5.26 -4.73 -6.66
C THR A 147 6.20 -5.92 -6.66
N LEU A 148 5.68 -7.15 -6.73
CA LEU A 148 6.48 -8.37 -6.79
C LEU A 148 7.40 -8.38 -8.00
N ASN A 149 6.88 -8.05 -9.19
CA ASN A 149 7.67 -8.00 -10.42
C ASN A 149 8.79 -6.95 -10.34
N ASN A 150 8.47 -5.72 -9.93
CA ASN A 150 9.45 -4.64 -9.82
C ASN A 150 10.53 -4.98 -8.79
N PHE A 151 10.15 -5.59 -7.67
CA PHE A 151 11.10 -6.03 -6.65
C PHE A 151 12.05 -7.11 -7.17
N SER A 152 11.50 -8.14 -7.82
CA SER A 152 12.29 -9.24 -8.40
C SER A 152 13.24 -8.75 -9.49
N ALA A 153 12.87 -7.69 -10.21
CA ALA A 153 13.73 -7.05 -11.23
C ALA A 153 14.73 -6.02 -10.65
N GLY A 154 14.72 -5.78 -9.33
CA GLY A 154 15.56 -4.75 -8.69
C GLY A 154 15.15 -3.32 -8.97
N ASN A 155 13.94 -3.10 -9.48
CA ASN A 155 13.40 -1.80 -9.88
C ASN A 155 12.33 -1.26 -8.90
N HIS A 156 12.14 -1.92 -7.75
CA HIS A 156 11.16 -1.49 -6.78
C HIS A 156 11.59 -0.18 -6.11
N ILE A 157 10.67 0.76 -6.09
CA ILE A 157 10.79 2.00 -5.31
C ILE A 157 9.66 1.97 -4.29
N ASP A 158 9.99 2.06 -3.01
CA ASP A 158 9.00 2.14 -1.94
C ASP A 158 8.05 3.31 -2.17
N LEU A 159 6.76 3.05 -2.16
CA LEU A 159 5.71 4.04 -2.42
C LEU A 159 5.77 5.25 -1.48
N GLY A 160 6.41 5.12 -0.32
CA GLY A 160 6.53 6.19 0.68
C GLY A 160 7.82 7.00 0.61
N VAL A 161 8.86 6.53 -0.08
CA VAL A 161 10.20 7.16 -0.01
C VAL A 161 10.29 8.47 -0.77
N ASN A 162 9.39 8.70 -1.74
CA ASN A 162 9.44 9.88 -2.60
C ASN A 162 8.10 10.62 -2.73
N VAL A 163 7.15 10.40 -1.82
CA VAL A 163 5.82 11.01 -1.97
C VAL A 163 5.82 12.47 -1.54
N ILE A 164 6.51 12.81 -0.45
CA ILE A 164 6.62 14.20 0.01
C ILE A 164 8.07 14.47 0.37
N HIS A 165 8.73 15.37 -0.36
CA HIS A 165 10.10 15.80 -0.09
C HIS A 165 10.15 17.03 0.81
N SER A 166 9.10 17.84 0.78
CA SER A 166 9.04 19.07 1.57
C SER A 166 7.60 19.30 2.03
N GLU A 167 7.42 19.24 3.33
CA GLU A 167 6.17 19.63 4.00
C GLU A 167 6.42 20.91 4.78
N HIS A 168 5.55 21.88 4.61
CA HIS A 168 5.62 23.12 5.37
C HIS A 168 4.26 23.44 5.98
N TYR A 169 4.25 23.62 7.29
CA TYR A 169 3.07 23.93 8.09
C TYR A 169 3.18 25.32 8.73
N PRO A 170 2.99 26.41 7.97
CA PRO A 170 3.11 27.76 8.52
C PRO A 170 2.00 27.99 9.55
N ASP A 171 2.38 28.44 10.73
CA ASP A 171 1.51 28.65 11.90
C ASP A 171 1.35 30.13 12.30
N THR A 172 2.11 31.03 11.69
CA THR A 172 2.01 32.47 11.90
C THR A 172 1.50 33.18 10.65
N LEU A 173 0.83 34.33 10.83
CA LEU A 173 0.33 35.14 9.69
C LEU A 173 1.45 35.55 8.72
N VAL A 174 2.66 35.80 9.23
CA VAL A 174 3.81 36.16 8.40
C VAL A 174 4.23 34.95 7.57
N ALA A 175 4.36 33.79 8.19
CA ALA A 175 4.73 32.56 7.50
C ALA A 175 3.67 32.16 6.46
N ILE A 176 2.38 32.23 6.80
CA ILE A 176 1.27 31.97 5.88
C ILE A 176 1.32 32.92 4.68
N LYS A 177 1.48 34.23 4.92
CA LYS A 177 1.60 35.22 3.85
C LYS A 177 2.80 34.92 2.93
N SER A 178 3.95 34.60 3.51
CA SER A 178 5.14 34.25 2.72
C SER A 178 4.92 32.98 1.89
N ALA A 179 4.32 31.95 2.47
CA ALA A 179 4.00 30.71 1.78
C ALA A 179 3.03 30.94 0.60
N LEU A 180 1.95 31.71 0.81
CA LEU A 180 1.00 32.07 -0.24
C LEU A 180 1.68 32.90 -1.34
N THR A 181 2.62 33.79 -0.98
CA THR A 181 3.39 34.55 -1.97
C THR A 181 4.25 33.67 -2.85
N LEU A 182 4.86 32.61 -2.29
CA LEU A 182 5.66 31.64 -3.05
C LEU A 182 4.82 30.87 -4.08
N LEU A 183 3.54 30.59 -3.78
CA LEU A 183 2.66 29.89 -4.72
C LEU A 183 2.46 30.64 -6.04
N HIS A 184 2.61 31.98 -6.07
CA HIS A 184 2.54 32.74 -7.32
C HIS A 184 3.64 32.40 -8.32
N ASN A 185 4.72 31.75 -7.90
CA ASN A 185 5.80 31.29 -8.78
C ASN A 185 5.44 30.01 -9.55
N HIS A 186 4.33 29.37 -9.23
CA HIS A 186 3.89 28.12 -9.84
C HIS A 186 2.70 28.38 -10.78
N PRO A 187 2.75 27.91 -12.03
CA PRO A 187 1.67 28.15 -13.01
C PRO A 187 0.44 27.27 -12.75
N GLU A 188 0.61 26.18 -12.01
CA GLU A 188 -0.47 25.27 -11.61
C GLU A 188 -0.23 24.81 -10.18
N ILE A 189 -1.31 24.79 -9.39
CA ILE A 189 -1.34 24.26 -8.01
C ILE A 189 -2.58 23.41 -7.82
N THR A 190 -2.52 22.45 -6.91
CA THR A 190 -3.72 21.80 -6.36
C THR A 190 -4.05 22.44 -5.02
N CYS A 191 -5.36 22.47 -4.70
CA CYS A 191 -5.86 22.99 -3.44
C CYS A 191 -6.89 22.02 -2.87
N ASP A 192 -6.79 21.72 -1.57
CA ASP A 192 -7.76 20.92 -0.87
C ASP A 192 -8.08 21.55 0.47
N ILE A 193 -9.32 21.35 0.96
CA ILE A 193 -9.82 21.91 2.22
C ILE A 193 -10.43 20.82 3.10
N GLU A 194 -10.14 20.89 4.40
CA GLU A 194 -10.84 20.11 5.41
C GLU A 194 -11.81 21.00 6.17
N GLY A 195 -13.10 20.66 6.09
CA GLY A 195 -14.15 21.38 6.78
C GLY A 195 -14.42 20.85 8.20
N TYR A 196 -15.08 21.64 8.99
CA TYR A 196 -15.68 21.18 10.25
C TYR A 196 -17.16 21.57 10.30
N GLY A 197 -17.98 20.69 10.90
CA GLY A 197 -19.43 20.84 10.93
C GLY A 197 -20.10 20.43 9.61
N LEU A 198 -21.30 19.87 9.72
CA LEU A 198 -22.11 19.46 8.57
C LEU A 198 -23.24 20.46 8.25
N ASP A 199 -23.48 21.41 9.13
CA ASP A 199 -24.48 22.47 8.96
C ASP A 199 -23.86 23.63 8.17
N LEU A 200 -24.38 23.90 6.99
CA LEU A 200 -23.92 24.98 6.11
C LEU A 200 -23.90 26.38 6.77
N ALA A 201 -24.73 26.60 7.81
CA ALA A 201 -24.75 27.87 8.52
C ALA A 201 -23.60 28.03 9.52
N THR A 202 -23.07 26.92 10.02
CA THR A 202 -22.01 26.87 11.06
C THR A 202 -20.74 26.20 10.61
N ALA A 203 -20.77 25.58 9.44
CA ALA A 203 -19.57 24.94 8.86
C ALA A 203 -18.48 25.97 8.56
N GLY A 204 -17.25 25.56 8.74
CA GLY A 204 -16.07 26.37 8.43
C GLY A 204 -14.95 25.53 7.85
N VAL A 205 -13.87 26.19 7.48
CA VAL A 205 -12.65 25.56 6.96
C VAL A 205 -11.69 25.36 8.11
N ALA A 206 -11.43 24.11 8.48
CA ALA A 206 -10.44 23.79 9.52
C ALA A 206 -9.02 24.04 9.01
N THR A 207 -8.67 23.41 7.90
CA THR A 207 -7.37 23.52 7.24
C THR A 207 -7.53 23.73 5.75
N ILE A 208 -6.51 24.30 5.14
CA ILE A 208 -6.32 24.34 3.70
C ILE A 208 -4.93 23.84 3.35
N SER A 209 -4.84 23.09 2.28
CA SER A 209 -3.56 22.62 1.74
C SER A 209 -3.38 23.04 0.27
N PHE A 210 -2.14 23.22 -0.11
CA PHE A 210 -1.74 23.47 -1.49
C PHE A 210 -0.55 22.59 -1.84
N ALA A 211 -0.52 22.07 -3.08
CA ALA A 211 0.65 21.41 -3.62
C ALA A 211 0.93 21.94 -5.05
N TRP A 212 2.20 22.03 -5.44
CA TRP A 212 2.62 22.49 -6.76
C TRP A 212 3.38 21.44 -7.55
N ASP A 213 3.67 20.32 -6.92
CA ASP A 213 4.16 19.08 -7.55
C ASP A 213 3.88 17.87 -6.68
N LYS A 214 4.37 16.69 -7.07
CA LYS A 214 4.14 15.42 -6.36
C LYS A 214 4.79 15.33 -4.99
N HIS A 215 5.69 16.25 -4.66
CA HIS A 215 6.59 16.13 -3.53
C HIS A 215 6.59 17.35 -2.61
N ASN A 216 5.99 18.44 -3.04
CA ASN A 216 6.06 19.71 -2.32
C ASN A 216 4.66 20.26 -2.06
N GLY A 217 4.42 20.64 -0.82
CA GLY A 217 3.14 21.20 -0.40
C GLY A 217 3.23 21.97 0.91
N ILE A 218 2.19 22.75 1.16
CA ILE A 218 1.95 23.49 2.40
C ILE A 218 0.55 23.18 2.91
N ALA A 219 0.38 23.21 4.22
CA ALA A 219 -0.94 23.16 4.85
C ALA A 219 -0.95 24.04 6.11
N PHE A 220 -2.08 24.71 6.38
CA PHE A 220 -2.22 25.52 7.57
C PHE A 220 -3.67 25.64 8.05
N LEU A 221 -3.81 25.99 9.33
CA LEU A 221 -5.12 26.22 9.96
C LEU A 221 -5.75 27.50 9.44
N VAL A 222 -7.04 27.44 9.11
CA VAL A 222 -7.83 28.60 8.69
C VAL A 222 -8.66 29.14 9.87
N ASP A 223 -9.76 28.46 10.21
CA ASP A 223 -10.68 28.94 11.24
C ASP A 223 -10.32 28.46 12.65
N MET A 224 -9.57 27.37 12.75
CA MET A 224 -9.14 26.81 14.03
C MET A 224 -7.85 27.44 14.58
N GLY A 225 -7.24 28.34 13.80
CA GLY A 225 -6.03 29.06 14.23
C GLY A 225 -6.34 30.26 15.13
N PRO A 226 -5.31 30.90 15.69
CA PRO A 226 -5.46 32.03 16.63
C PRO A 226 -6.01 33.31 15.98
N THR A 227 -5.99 33.43 14.65
CA THR A 227 -6.42 34.63 13.92
C THR A 227 -7.20 34.30 12.64
N PRO A 228 -8.36 33.61 12.75
CA PRO A 228 -9.07 33.07 11.58
C PRO A 228 -9.48 34.14 10.56
N GLY A 229 -10.02 35.27 10.99
CA GLY A 229 -10.42 36.35 10.09
C GLY A 229 -9.27 36.95 9.27
N LYS A 230 -8.06 36.99 9.83
CA LYS A 230 -6.88 37.47 9.12
C LYS A 230 -6.37 36.43 8.10
N VAL A 231 -6.42 35.15 8.45
CA VAL A 231 -6.07 34.06 7.52
C VAL A 231 -7.05 34.01 6.35
N ARG A 232 -8.35 34.12 6.60
CA ARG A 232 -9.36 34.19 5.54
C ARG A 232 -9.12 35.40 4.59
N LYS A 233 -8.71 36.54 5.13
CA LYS A 233 -8.38 37.71 4.31
C LYS A 233 -7.15 37.46 3.44
N LEU A 234 -6.10 36.84 3.97
CA LEU A 234 -4.93 36.45 3.18
C LEU A 234 -5.29 35.49 2.05
N LEU A 235 -6.16 34.51 2.31
CA LEU A 235 -6.64 33.57 1.29
C LEU A 235 -7.48 34.28 0.23
N GLN A 236 -8.38 35.18 0.62
CA GLN A 236 -9.16 35.97 -0.32
C GLN A 236 -8.27 36.80 -1.24
N ASP A 237 -7.28 37.48 -0.67
CA ASP A 237 -6.31 38.27 -1.43
C ASP A 237 -5.49 37.39 -2.39
N PHE A 238 -5.05 36.22 -1.90
CA PHE A 238 -4.33 35.24 -2.72
C PHE A 238 -5.18 34.74 -3.90
N PHE A 239 -6.40 34.23 -3.64
CA PHE A 239 -7.27 33.72 -4.71
C PHE A 239 -7.70 34.81 -5.72
N THR A 240 -7.75 36.05 -5.29
CA THR A 240 -8.06 37.19 -6.17
C THR A 240 -6.85 37.53 -7.08
N ALA A 241 -5.64 37.36 -6.56
CA ALA A 241 -4.42 37.77 -7.25
C ALA A 241 -3.73 36.63 -8.03
N TYR A 242 -4.05 35.38 -7.69
CA TYR A 242 -3.41 34.22 -8.34
C TYR A 242 -3.96 34.05 -9.76
N THR A 243 -3.05 34.03 -10.74
CA THR A 243 -3.37 33.92 -12.16
C THR A 243 -3.11 32.55 -12.77
N GLY A 244 -2.54 31.63 -11.97
CA GLY A 244 -2.28 30.26 -12.39
C GLY A 244 -3.55 29.38 -12.35
N LYS A 245 -3.40 28.14 -12.75
CA LYS A 245 -4.47 27.13 -12.69
C LYS A 245 -4.55 26.54 -11.27
N ILE A 246 -5.76 26.44 -10.72
CA ILE A 246 -6.03 25.75 -9.46
C ILE A 246 -6.88 24.51 -9.78
N THR A 247 -6.42 23.33 -9.33
CA THR A 247 -7.16 22.07 -9.39
C THR A 247 -7.55 21.67 -7.97
N TYR A 248 -8.75 21.12 -7.77
CA TYR A 248 -9.28 20.67 -6.48
C TYR A 248 -9.94 19.29 -6.64
#